data_b4d223cfe1abf91b42858eff7c684a62
#
_entry.id   b4d223cfe1abf91b42858eff7c684a62
#
_cell.length_a   1.000
_cell.length_b   1.000
_cell.length_c   1.000
_cell.angle_alpha   90.00
_cell.angle_beta   90.00
_cell.angle_gamma   90.00
#
_symmetry.space_group_name_H-M   'P 1'
#
loop_
_entity.id
_entity.type
_entity.pdbx_description
1 polymer ?
#
loop_
_entity_poly.entity_id
_entity_poly.type
_entity_poly.pdbx_seq_one_letter_code
_entity_poly.pdbx_strand_id
1 'polypeptide(L)'
;MEKELQLQPRLQCIASLVPQGARLADVGTDHGYLPVWLLQHGRIESAIASDINALPLDHARGTAREYGVTERMDFRLCPGLAKIKAEECDAIAIAGMGGETILGILEAAPWTHEDVHTLILQPQTKIDLLRCWLCGHGYRFLSETLVRDKEQLYVVFRVRAGMGQELSEADALTGLLLRSDPLYGEYLSQHLIKLNRARDGLAVSSLADKEARIAHLENLIEEIEGRKGEWEHGNGT
;
A
#
# COMPACT_ATOMS: atom_id res chain seq x y z
N MET A 1 26.33 -1.78 -23.38
CA MET A 1 24.91 -1.97 -23.00
C MET A 1 24.75 -1.39 -21.62
N GLU A 2 23.86 -0.42 -21.46
CA GLU A 2 23.54 0.10 -20.13
C GLU A 2 22.92 -1.04 -19.31
N LYS A 3 23.31 -1.14 -18.05
CA LYS A 3 22.77 -2.13 -17.13
C LYS A 3 21.33 -1.74 -16.79
N GLU A 4 20.39 -2.64 -17.02
CA GLU A 4 18.98 -2.41 -16.74
C GLU A 4 18.61 -2.99 -15.35
N LEU A 5 17.95 -2.19 -14.51
CA LEU A 5 17.48 -2.62 -13.20
C LEU A 5 16.18 -3.44 -13.37
N GLN A 6 16.13 -4.60 -12.72
CA GLN A 6 14.92 -5.43 -12.68
C GLN A 6 14.23 -5.26 -11.32
N LEU A 7 12.93 -4.96 -11.33
CA LEU A 7 12.13 -4.87 -10.11
C LEU A 7 11.48 -6.21 -9.78
N GLN A 8 11.38 -6.51 -8.49
CA GLN A 8 10.53 -7.59 -7.99
C GLN A 8 9.03 -7.27 -8.26
N PRO A 9 8.15 -8.28 -8.36
CA PRO A 9 6.74 -8.07 -8.74
C PRO A 9 6.03 -7.00 -7.91
N ARG A 10 6.25 -6.95 -6.60
CA ARG A 10 5.67 -5.94 -5.70
C ARG A 10 6.10 -4.51 -6.08
N LEU A 11 7.38 -4.28 -6.31
CA LEU A 11 7.88 -2.96 -6.71
C LEU A 11 7.44 -2.62 -8.14
N GLN A 12 7.34 -3.61 -9.04
CA GLN A 12 6.82 -3.41 -10.39
C GLN A 12 5.35 -2.97 -10.38
N CYS A 13 4.53 -3.55 -9.51
CA CYS A 13 3.16 -3.12 -9.30
C CYS A 13 3.11 -1.67 -8.81
N ILE A 14 3.89 -1.31 -7.79
CA ILE A 14 3.98 0.07 -7.28
C ILE A 14 4.41 1.03 -8.39
N ALA A 15 5.44 0.68 -9.17
CA ALA A 15 5.95 1.48 -10.28
C ALA A 15 4.87 1.75 -11.35
N SER A 16 4.00 0.76 -11.63
CA SER A 16 2.92 0.90 -12.61
C SER A 16 1.85 1.93 -12.19
N LEU A 17 1.69 2.17 -10.89
CA LEU A 17 0.71 3.07 -10.31
C LEU A 17 1.21 4.52 -10.17
N VAL A 18 2.52 4.74 -10.29
CA VAL A 18 3.11 6.10 -10.27
C VAL A 18 2.70 6.85 -11.53
N PRO A 19 2.15 8.08 -11.42
CA PRO A 19 1.79 8.88 -12.58
C PRO A 19 3.00 9.17 -13.48
N GLN A 20 2.77 9.17 -14.80
CA GLN A 20 3.78 9.51 -15.78
C GLN A 20 4.24 10.96 -15.61
N GLY A 21 5.55 11.20 -15.65
CA GLY A 21 6.14 12.54 -15.52
C GLY A 21 6.11 13.12 -14.11
N ALA A 22 5.68 12.36 -13.09
CA ALA A 22 5.63 12.85 -11.73
C ALA A 22 7.02 13.14 -11.14
N ARG A 23 7.06 14.06 -10.17
CA ARG A 23 8.16 14.17 -9.20
C ARG A 23 7.82 13.28 -8.01
N LEU A 24 8.62 12.25 -7.78
CA LEU A 24 8.32 11.20 -6.80
C LEU A 24 9.02 11.47 -5.45
N ALA A 25 8.29 11.36 -4.35
CA ALA A 25 8.88 11.12 -3.03
C ALA A 25 8.77 9.63 -2.69
N ASP A 26 9.90 8.94 -2.52
CA ASP A 26 9.99 7.53 -2.13
C ASP A 26 10.42 7.44 -0.66
N VAL A 27 9.49 7.07 0.21
CA VAL A 27 9.66 7.10 1.67
C VAL A 27 9.99 5.70 2.20
N GLY A 28 11.11 5.58 2.90
CA GLY A 28 11.69 4.28 3.27
C GLY A 28 12.31 3.59 2.07
N THR A 29 13.13 4.33 1.34
CA THR A 29 13.61 3.97 0.01
C THR A 29 14.50 2.72 -0.04
N ASP A 30 15.07 2.30 1.10
CA ASP A 30 15.99 1.17 1.24
C ASP A 30 17.15 1.25 0.23
N HIS A 31 17.11 0.48 -0.85
CA HIS A 31 18.13 0.47 -1.91
C HIS A 31 17.83 1.45 -3.08
N GLY A 32 16.76 2.20 -3.05
CA GLY A 32 16.39 3.14 -4.12
C GLY A 32 15.95 2.47 -5.43
N TYR A 33 15.60 1.18 -5.40
CA TYR A 33 15.27 0.44 -6.63
C TYR A 33 14.06 1.01 -7.36
N LEU A 34 13.01 1.40 -6.64
CA LEU A 34 11.80 1.98 -7.24
C LEU A 34 12.09 3.28 -8.00
N PRO A 35 12.64 4.33 -7.36
CA PRO A 35 12.91 5.59 -8.05
C PRO A 35 13.96 5.45 -9.15
N VAL A 36 15.01 4.65 -8.96
CA VAL A 36 16.03 4.40 -9.98
C VAL A 36 15.43 3.77 -11.23
N TRP A 37 14.60 2.73 -11.07
CA TRP A 37 13.92 2.09 -12.19
C TRP A 37 13.01 3.04 -12.95
N LEU A 38 12.20 3.82 -12.21
CA LEU A 38 11.29 4.81 -12.81
C LEU A 38 12.04 5.89 -13.60
N LEU A 39 13.17 6.34 -13.09
CA LEU A 39 14.03 7.33 -13.76
C LEU A 39 14.71 6.75 -15.01
N GLN A 40 15.21 5.51 -14.96
CA GLN A 40 15.80 4.83 -16.13
C GLN A 40 14.79 4.68 -17.28
N HIS A 41 13.53 4.40 -16.93
CA HIS A 41 12.47 4.19 -17.93
C HIS A 41 11.74 5.50 -18.32
N GLY A 42 12.24 6.65 -17.89
CA GLY A 42 11.61 7.95 -18.21
C GLY A 42 10.16 8.07 -17.72
N ARG A 43 9.82 7.34 -16.66
CA ARG A 43 8.47 7.32 -16.07
C ARG A 43 8.23 8.52 -15.16
N ILE A 44 9.28 9.03 -14.52
CA ILE A 44 9.24 10.19 -13.63
C ILE A 44 10.30 11.21 -14.02
N GLU A 45 10.09 12.47 -13.64
CA GLU A 45 11.00 13.57 -13.90
C GLU A 45 12.18 13.55 -12.92
N SER A 46 11.89 13.44 -11.63
CA SER A 46 12.86 13.43 -10.53
C SER A 46 12.36 12.61 -9.35
N ALA A 47 13.24 12.29 -8.41
CA ALA A 47 12.90 11.60 -7.19
C ALA A 47 13.59 12.16 -5.96
N ILE A 48 12.87 12.18 -4.84
CA ILE A 48 13.40 12.36 -3.50
C ILE A 48 13.33 11.01 -2.80
N ALA A 49 14.48 10.43 -2.48
CA ALA A 49 14.59 9.21 -1.71
C ALA A 49 14.81 9.55 -0.24
N SER A 50 13.92 9.15 0.65
CA SER A 50 14.04 9.40 2.09
C SER A 50 14.08 8.12 2.91
N ASP A 51 14.88 8.13 3.96
CA ASP A 51 14.93 7.07 4.97
C ASP A 51 15.31 7.67 6.34
N ILE A 52 14.92 6.99 7.41
CA ILE A 52 15.29 7.36 8.77
C ILE A 52 16.72 6.95 9.11
N ASN A 53 17.28 5.98 8.37
CA ASN A 53 18.62 5.45 8.55
C ASN A 53 19.55 5.87 7.41
N ALA A 54 20.81 6.14 7.75
CA ALA A 54 21.81 6.57 6.77
C ALA A 54 22.22 5.44 5.81
N LEU A 55 22.34 4.20 6.32
CA LEU A 55 22.80 3.07 5.51
C LEU A 55 21.91 2.75 4.30
N PRO A 56 20.56 2.68 4.41
CA PRO A 56 19.69 2.56 3.25
C PRO A 56 19.89 3.67 2.23
N LEU A 57 20.04 4.93 2.68
CA LEU A 57 20.30 6.04 1.75
C LEU A 57 21.66 5.92 1.04
N ASP A 58 22.68 5.40 1.70
CA ASP A 58 23.98 5.16 1.06
C ASP A 58 23.88 4.05 -0.01
N HIS A 59 23.09 3.00 0.26
CA HIS A 59 22.76 2.00 -0.75
C HIS A 59 22.02 2.63 -1.94
N ALA A 60 20.99 3.45 -1.67
CA ALA A 60 20.24 4.14 -2.71
C ALA A 60 21.13 5.06 -3.57
N ARG A 61 22.09 5.80 -2.94
CA ARG A 61 23.10 6.60 -3.66
C ARG A 61 24.00 5.72 -4.54
N GLY A 62 24.38 4.54 -4.02
CA GLY A 62 25.14 3.54 -4.77
C GLY A 62 24.39 3.06 -6.01
N THR A 63 23.14 2.68 -5.84
CA THR A 63 22.25 2.25 -6.92
C THR A 63 22.08 3.38 -7.95
N ALA A 64 21.80 4.61 -7.52
CA ALA A 64 21.62 5.74 -8.43
C ALA A 64 22.86 6.02 -9.28
N ARG A 65 24.08 5.89 -8.69
CA ARG A 65 25.35 6.02 -9.43
C ARG A 65 25.55 4.88 -10.42
N GLU A 66 25.29 3.65 -9.99
CA GLU A 66 25.46 2.45 -10.82
C GLU A 66 24.61 2.49 -12.09
N TYR A 67 23.41 3.10 -11.96
CA TYR A 67 22.43 3.18 -13.05
C TYR A 67 22.33 4.58 -13.70
N GLY A 68 23.24 5.49 -13.39
CA GLY A 68 23.42 6.78 -14.09
C GLY A 68 22.28 7.79 -13.89
N VAL A 69 21.55 7.74 -12.78
CA VAL A 69 20.40 8.63 -12.52
C VAL A 69 20.60 9.60 -11.37
N THR A 70 21.80 9.71 -10.81
CA THR A 70 22.13 10.50 -9.61
C THR A 70 21.67 11.95 -9.71
N GLU A 71 21.84 12.60 -10.86
CA GLU A 71 21.51 14.01 -11.09
C GLU A 71 20.00 14.32 -10.99
N ARG A 72 19.16 13.28 -11.03
CA ARG A 72 17.71 13.40 -10.92
C ARG A 72 17.18 12.89 -9.57
N MET A 73 18.08 12.59 -8.61
CA MET A 73 17.71 12.09 -7.30
C MET A 73 18.25 12.98 -6.19
N ASP A 74 17.39 13.31 -5.23
CA ASP A 74 17.74 13.90 -3.94
C ASP A 74 17.61 12.86 -2.82
N PHE A 75 18.46 12.93 -1.79
CA PHE A 75 18.51 11.94 -0.73
C PHE A 75 18.40 12.62 0.64
N ARG A 76 17.39 12.27 1.42
CA ARG A 76 17.06 12.94 2.67
C ARG A 76 17.01 11.99 3.85
N LEU A 77 17.91 12.20 4.81
CA LEU A 77 17.88 11.52 6.09
C LEU A 77 16.83 12.18 6.97
N CYS A 78 15.64 11.57 7.07
CA CYS A 78 14.54 12.07 7.89
C CYS A 78 13.48 10.99 8.15
N PRO A 79 12.69 11.11 9.22
CA PRO A 79 11.53 10.26 9.42
C PRO A 79 10.41 10.66 8.43
N GLY A 80 9.93 9.68 7.66
CA GLY A 80 8.82 9.89 6.74
C GLY A 80 9.03 11.06 5.79
N LEU A 81 8.10 12.01 5.82
CA LEU A 81 8.05 13.21 4.96
C LEU A 81 8.60 14.48 5.65
N ALA A 82 9.21 14.39 6.84
CA ALA A 82 9.56 15.56 7.68
C ALA A 82 10.48 16.60 7.03
N LYS A 83 11.26 16.22 6.01
CA LYS A 83 12.12 17.14 5.25
C LYS A 83 11.72 17.25 3.79
N ILE A 84 10.48 16.94 3.46
CA ILE A 84 9.92 17.04 2.10
C ILE A 84 8.77 18.05 2.16
N LYS A 85 8.74 18.97 1.20
CA LYS A 85 7.69 19.97 1.12
C LYS A 85 6.69 19.60 0.02
N ALA A 86 5.45 20.08 0.14
CA ALA A 86 4.36 19.83 -0.80
C ALA A 86 4.74 20.13 -2.26
N GLU A 87 5.40 21.26 -2.48
CA GLU A 87 5.76 21.71 -3.82
C GLU A 87 6.89 20.92 -4.50
N GLU A 88 7.55 19.98 -3.77
CA GLU A 88 8.69 19.24 -4.29
C GLU A 88 8.30 17.90 -4.95
N CYS A 89 7.07 17.43 -4.74
CA CYS A 89 6.62 16.14 -5.30
C CYS A 89 5.13 16.17 -5.68
N ASP A 90 4.77 15.35 -6.65
CA ASP A 90 3.38 15.17 -7.13
C ASP A 90 2.88 13.77 -6.79
N ALA A 91 3.81 12.82 -6.59
CA ALA A 91 3.53 11.46 -6.19
C ALA A 91 4.36 11.07 -4.97
N ILE A 92 3.77 10.29 -4.08
CA ILE A 92 4.41 9.83 -2.85
C ILE A 92 4.22 8.32 -2.75
N ALA A 93 5.33 7.57 -2.73
CA ALA A 93 5.33 6.14 -2.48
C ALA A 93 5.75 5.86 -1.04
N ILE A 94 4.94 5.09 -0.30
CA ILE A 94 5.27 4.58 1.04
C ILE A 94 4.98 3.07 1.02
N ALA A 95 6.03 2.28 0.90
CA ALA A 95 5.90 0.85 0.69
C ALA A 95 6.72 0.02 1.69
N GLY A 96 6.23 -1.19 1.99
CA GLY A 96 6.95 -2.12 2.85
C GLY A 96 6.87 -1.81 4.35
N MET A 97 5.91 -0.97 4.76
CA MET A 97 5.72 -0.55 6.15
C MET A 97 4.41 -1.08 6.74
N GLY A 98 4.31 -1.12 8.07
CA GLY A 98 3.02 -1.37 8.73
C GLY A 98 2.02 -0.23 8.48
N GLY A 99 0.71 -0.57 8.44
CA GLY A 99 -0.34 0.43 8.24
C GLY A 99 -0.32 1.56 9.27
N GLU A 100 -0.02 1.25 10.54
CA GLU A 100 0.13 2.25 11.60
C GLU A 100 1.31 3.20 11.35
N THR A 101 2.41 2.69 10.79
CA THR A 101 3.57 3.53 10.43
C THR A 101 3.22 4.47 9.27
N ILE A 102 2.54 3.95 8.23
CA ILE A 102 2.09 4.76 7.10
C ILE A 102 1.14 5.85 7.58
N LEU A 103 0.16 5.49 8.41
CA LEU A 103 -0.78 6.43 9.02
C LEU A 103 -0.05 7.55 9.75
N GLY A 104 0.88 7.22 10.66
CA GLY A 104 1.64 8.22 11.40
C GLY A 104 2.49 9.15 10.52
N ILE A 105 3.00 8.65 9.37
CA ILE A 105 3.71 9.48 8.40
C ILE A 105 2.75 10.48 7.73
N LEU A 106 1.53 10.05 7.38
CA LEU A 106 0.52 10.91 6.75
C LEU A 106 -0.03 11.94 7.74
N GLU A 107 -0.27 11.57 9.00
CA GLU A 107 -0.67 12.51 10.07
C GLU A 107 0.36 13.61 10.31
N ALA A 108 1.64 13.26 10.24
CA ALA A 108 2.73 14.22 10.41
C ALA A 108 2.94 15.13 9.17
N ALA A 109 2.31 14.82 8.05
CA ALA A 109 2.42 15.56 6.80
C ALA A 109 1.03 15.89 6.20
N PRO A 110 0.22 16.76 6.86
CA PRO A 110 -1.16 17.05 6.45
C PRO A 110 -1.27 17.64 5.03
N TRP A 111 -0.21 18.19 4.49
CA TRP A 111 -0.15 18.66 3.12
C TRP A 111 -0.33 17.53 2.07
N THR A 112 -0.15 16.27 2.45
CA THR A 112 -0.44 15.11 1.57
C THR A 112 -1.92 15.00 1.20
N HIS A 113 -2.79 15.71 1.92
CA HIS A 113 -4.21 15.83 1.64
C HIS A 113 -4.54 16.95 0.63
N GLU A 114 -3.56 17.54 -0.02
CA GLU A 114 -3.79 18.45 -1.14
C GLU A 114 -4.10 17.65 -2.42
N ASP A 115 -5.05 18.13 -3.24
CA ASP A 115 -5.55 17.39 -4.42
C ASP A 115 -4.49 17.15 -5.52
N VAL A 116 -3.34 17.80 -5.42
CA VAL A 116 -2.23 17.60 -6.36
C VAL A 116 -1.47 16.29 -6.13
N HIS A 117 -1.50 15.74 -4.91
CA HIS A 117 -0.70 14.58 -4.54
C HIS A 117 -1.40 13.24 -4.81
N THR A 118 -0.68 12.33 -5.46
CA THR A 118 -1.09 10.93 -5.60
C THR A 118 -0.26 10.07 -4.65
N LEU A 119 -0.91 9.37 -3.73
CA LEU A 119 -0.24 8.47 -2.80
C LEU A 119 -0.30 7.03 -3.33
N ILE A 120 0.83 6.34 -3.32
CA ILE A 120 0.96 4.92 -3.63
C ILE A 120 1.42 4.23 -2.35
N LEU A 121 0.51 3.52 -1.69
CA LEU A 121 0.73 2.96 -0.36
C LEU A 121 0.71 1.44 -0.42
N GLN A 122 1.74 0.81 0.14
CA GLN A 122 1.78 -0.65 0.26
C GLN A 122 1.99 -1.04 1.73
N PRO A 123 0.89 -1.22 2.49
CA PRO A 123 0.95 -1.70 3.86
C PRO A 123 1.28 -3.20 3.91
N GLN A 124 2.08 -3.62 4.92
CA GLN A 124 2.36 -5.03 5.20
C GLN A 124 1.47 -5.60 6.31
N THR A 125 1.03 -4.76 7.22
CA THR A 125 0.18 -5.12 8.37
C THR A 125 -0.86 -4.03 8.61
N LYS A 126 -1.93 -4.31 9.37
CA LYS A 126 -2.95 -3.33 9.73
C LYS A 126 -3.55 -2.61 8.50
N ILE A 127 -3.83 -3.40 7.48
CA ILE A 127 -4.32 -2.93 6.18
C ILE A 127 -5.71 -2.34 6.33
N ASP A 128 -6.56 -3.00 7.10
CA ASP A 128 -7.91 -2.59 7.50
C ASP A 128 -7.92 -1.24 8.23
N LEU A 129 -7.05 -1.09 9.23
CA LEU A 129 -6.89 0.15 9.97
C LEU A 129 -6.52 1.32 9.05
N LEU A 130 -5.52 1.12 8.19
CA LEU A 130 -5.09 2.16 7.25
C LEU A 130 -6.20 2.53 6.26
N ARG A 131 -6.96 1.54 5.76
CA ARG A 131 -8.08 1.77 4.85
C ARG A 131 -9.18 2.60 5.52
N CYS A 132 -9.57 2.24 6.75
CA CYS A 132 -10.52 3.01 7.54
C CYS A 132 -10.05 4.44 7.78
N TRP A 133 -8.79 4.62 8.16
CA TRP A 133 -8.23 5.94 8.41
C TRP A 133 -8.24 6.81 7.15
N LEU A 134 -7.80 6.28 6.01
CA LEU A 134 -7.79 7.01 4.73
C LEU A 134 -9.20 7.49 4.37
N CYS A 135 -10.20 6.61 4.44
CA CYS A 135 -11.59 6.98 4.16
C CYS A 135 -12.12 8.03 5.13
N GLY A 136 -11.86 7.87 6.43
CA GLY A 136 -12.30 8.80 7.49
C GLY A 136 -11.61 10.17 7.40
N HIS A 137 -10.43 10.26 6.77
CA HIS A 137 -9.67 11.50 6.63
C HIS A 137 -9.74 12.12 5.21
N GLY A 138 -10.76 11.75 4.44
CA GLY A 138 -11.02 12.40 3.15
C GLY A 138 -10.05 12.01 2.04
N TYR A 139 -9.51 10.79 2.07
CA TYR A 139 -8.84 10.20 0.91
C TYR A 139 -9.80 9.31 0.15
N ARG A 140 -9.79 9.40 -1.17
CA ARG A 140 -10.52 8.49 -2.06
C ARG A 140 -9.56 7.49 -2.70
N PHE A 141 -9.99 6.26 -2.79
CA PHE A 141 -9.28 5.21 -3.51
C PHE A 141 -9.49 5.38 -5.02
N LEU A 142 -8.40 5.49 -5.76
CA LEU A 142 -8.39 5.51 -7.22
C LEU A 142 -8.25 4.09 -7.77
N SER A 143 -7.47 3.25 -7.09
CA SER A 143 -7.36 1.82 -7.35
C SER A 143 -6.83 1.09 -6.13
N GLU A 144 -7.17 -0.17 -6.04
CA GLU A 144 -6.52 -1.19 -5.21
C GLU A 144 -6.07 -2.31 -6.15
N THR A 145 -4.89 -2.84 -5.92
CA THR A 145 -4.32 -3.89 -6.76
C THR A 145 -3.66 -4.95 -5.87
N LEU A 146 -3.96 -6.20 -6.13
CA LEU A 146 -3.27 -7.32 -5.50
C LEU A 146 -2.05 -7.71 -6.32
N VAL A 147 -0.98 -8.04 -5.65
CA VAL A 147 0.25 -8.53 -6.29
C VAL A 147 0.85 -9.66 -5.50
N ARG A 148 1.21 -10.72 -6.19
CA ARG A 148 1.97 -11.83 -5.61
C ARG A 148 3.47 -11.55 -5.78
N ASP A 149 4.17 -11.60 -4.67
CA ASP A 149 5.63 -11.58 -4.65
C ASP A 149 6.10 -12.75 -3.80
N LYS A 150 6.75 -13.71 -4.42
CA LYS A 150 7.03 -15.03 -3.84
C LYS A 150 5.73 -15.70 -3.34
N GLU A 151 5.71 -16.16 -2.09
CA GLU A 151 4.55 -16.80 -1.47
C GLU A 151 3.57 -15.80 -0.80
N GLN A 152 3.86 -14.50 -0.86
CA GLN A 152 3.06 -13.48 -0.19
C GLN A 152 2.16 -12.73 -1.18
N LEU A 153 0.93 -12.48 -0.75
CA LEU A 153 -0.02 -11.63 -1.45
C LEU A 153 -0.04 -10.25 -0.77
N TYR A 154 0.23 -9.23 -1.54
CA TYR A 154 0.24 -7.85 -1.09
C TYR A 154 -0.87 -7.05 -1.74
N VAL A 155 -1.36 -6.03 -1.05
CA VAL A 155 -2.25 -5.02 -1.63
C VAL A 155 -1.49 -3.70 -1.79
N VAL A 156 -1.74 -3.02 -2.90
CA VAL A 156 -1.21 -1.68 -3.18
C VAL A 156 -2.40 -0.74 -3.39
N PHE A 157 -2.39 0.37 -2.67
CA PHE A 157 -3.39 1.43 -2.78
C PHE A 157 -2.85 2.56 -3.65
N ARG A 158 -3.69 3.09 -4.52
CA ARG A 158 -3.49 4.40 -5.13
C ARG A 158 -4.61 5.30 -4.67
N VAL A 159 -4.27 6.34 -3.92
CA VAL A 159 -5.26 7.24 -3.30
C VAL A 159 -4.89 8.71 -3.53
N ARG A 160 -5.89 9.58 -3.45
CA ARG A 160 -5.74 11.05 -3.48
C ARG A 160 -6.70 11.68 -2.48
N ALA A 161 -6.47 12.95 -2.16
CA ALA A 161 -7.46 13.75 -1.47
C ALA A 161 -8.81 13.74 -2.22
N GLY A 162 -9.90 13.72 -1.49
CA GLY A 162 -11.26 13.68 -2.05
C GLY A 162 -12.29 13.36 -0.98
N MET A 163 -13.55 13.24 -1.39
CA MET A 163 -14.59 12.85 -0.44
C MET A 163 -14.32 11.44 0.07
N GLY A 164 -14.31 11.28 1.39
CA GLY A 164 -14.24 9.99 2.06
C GLY A 164 -15.43 9.11 1.67
N GLN A 165 -15.25 7.82 1.84
CA GLN A 165 -16.24 6.79 1.50
C GLN A 165 -16.58 6.03 2.78
N GLU A 166 -17.86 5.75 3.01
CA GLU A 166 -18.24 4.85 4.09
C GLU A 166 -17.74 3.44 3.79
N LEU A 167 -17.22 2.78 4.82
CA LEU A 167 -16.69 1.43 4.76
C LEU A 167 -17.48 0.53 5.71
N SER A 168 -17.93 -0.61 5.20
CA SER A 168 -18.27 -1.73 6.07
C SER A 168 -16.98 -2.37 6.64
N GLU A 169 -17.10 -3.15 7.69
CA GLU A 169 -15.96 -3.90 8.24
C GLU A 169 -15.41 -4.89 7.20
N ALA A 170 -16.28 -5.51 6.42
CA ALA A 170 -15.87 -6.39 5.34
C ALA A 170 -15.11 -5.63 4.24
N ASP A 171 -15.51 -4.38 3.89
CA ASP A 171 -14.76 -3.54 2.96
C ASP A 171 -13.38 -3.18 3.52
N ALA A 172 -13.31 -2.84 4.81
CA ALA A 172 -12.05 -2.56 5.48
C ALA A 172 -11.06 -3.74 5.38
N LEU A 173 -11.55 -4.96 5.56
CA LEU A 173 -10.75 -6.18 5.48
C LEU A 173 -10.42 -6.57 4.03
N THR A 174 -11.41 -6.58 3.15
CA THR A 174 -11.31 -7.24 1.84
C THR A 174 -11.13 -6.31 0.65
N GLY A 175 -11.21 -5.00 0.86
CA GLY A 175 -11.00 -3.99 -0.17
C GLY A 175 -12.27 -3.48 -0.82
N LEU A 176 -12.18 -2.24 -1.30
CA LEU A 176 -13.25 -1.51 -1.96
C LEU A 176 -13.31 -1.78 -3.47
N LEU A 177 -12.14 -1.86 -4.11
CA LEU A 177 -11.98 -1.87 -5.55
C LEU A 177 -11.33 -3.16 -6.08
N LEU A 178 -11.22 -4.20 -5.25
CA LEU A 178 -10.54 -5.46 -5.59
C LEU A 178 -11.42 -6.49 -6.31
N ARG A 179 -12.73 -6.26 -6.47
CA ARG A 179 -13.67 -7.25 -7.00
C ARG A 179 -13.33 -7.76 -8.41
N SER A 180 -12.65 -6.95 -9.22
CA SER A 180 -12.20 -7.33 -10.56
C SER A 180 -10.76 -7.86 -10.61
N ASP A 181 -10.06 -7.89 -9.47
CA ASP A 181 -8.68 -8.38 -9.42
C ASP A 181 -8.65 -9.91 -9.51
N PRO A 182 -7.83 -10.50 -10.38
CA PRO A 182 -7.77 -11.96 -10.56
C PRO A 182 -7.30 -12.72 -9.30
N LEU A 183 -6.65 -12.05 -8.35
CA LEU A 183 -6.20 -12.63 -7.09
C LEU A 183 -7.21 -12.45 -5.95
N TYR A 184 -8.37 -11.82 -6.21
CA TYR A 184 -9.30 -11.45 -5.16
C TYR A 184 -9.89 -12.67 -4.45
N GLY A 185 -10.26 -13.74 -5.17
CA GLY A 185 -10.78 -14.97 -4.54
C GLY A 185 -9.81 -15.61 -3.57
N GLU A 186 -8.51 -15.58 -3.88
CA GLU A 186 -7.47 -16.05 -2.95
C GLU A 186 -7.33 -15.11 -1.74
N TYR A 187 -7.36 -13.80 -1.97
CA TYR A 187 -7.32 -12.80 -0.91
C TYR A 187 -8.46 -12.97 0.08
N LEU A 188 -9.70 -13.15 -0.41
CA LEU A 188 -10.87 -13.48 0.42
C LEU A 188 -10.67 -14.78 1.21
N SER A 189 -10.14 -15.81 0.56
CA SER A 189 -9.86 -17.11 1.21
C SER A 189 -8.87 -16.97 2.37
N GLN A 190 -7.83 -16.13 2.22
CA GLN A 190 -6.87 -15.85 3.29
C GLN A 190 -7.53 -15.15 4.49
N HIS A 191 -8.47 -14.21 4.24
CA HIS A 191 -9.25 -13.56 5.30
C HIS A 191 -10.18 -14.54 6.00
N LEU A 192 -10.90 -15.36 5.26
CA LEU A 192 -11.78 -16.39 5.82
C LEU A 192 -11.03 -17.36 6.73
N ILE A 193 -9.83 -17.82 6.34
CA ILE A 193 -8.98 -18.68 7.17
C ILE A 193 -8.63 -17.97 8.50
N LYS A 194 -8.28 -16.70 8.47
CA LYS A 194 -7.94 -15.93 9.68
C LYS A 194 -9.14 -15.74 10.60
N LEU A 195 -10.30 -15.38 10.03
CA LEU A 195 -11.52 -15.18 10.80
C LEU A 195 -12.04 -16.48 11.42
N ASN A 196 -12.04 -17.57 10.68
CA ASN A 196 -12.42 -18.89 11.22
C ASN A 196 -11.49 -19.30 12.36
N ARG A 197 -10.17 -19.13 12.24
CA ARG A 197 -9.24 -19.40 13.34
C ARG A 197 -9.50 -18.52 14.57
N ALA A 198 -9.84 -17.25 14.37
CA ALA A 198 -10.18 -16.35 15.46
C ALA A 198 -11.47 -16.79 16.15
N ARG A 199 -12.52 -17.15 15.41
CA ARG A 199 -13.77 -17.70 15.93
C ARG A 199 -13.54 -18.98 16.74
N ASP A 200 -12.81 -19.93 16.20
CA ASP A 200 -12.52 -21.22 16.84
C ASP A 200 -11.69 -21.02 18.11
N GLY A 201 -10.74 -20.08 18.12
CA GLY A 201 -9.99 -19.69 19.31
C GLY A 201 -10.87 -19.07 20.40
N LEU A 202 -11.87 -18.24 20.02
CA LEU A 202 -12.84 -17.70 20.96
C LEU A 202 -13.74 -18.78 21.56
N ALA A 203 -14.14 -19.79 20.81
CA ALA A 203 -15.01 -20.86 21.28
C ALA A 203 -14.44 -21.60 22.49
N VAL A 204 -13.11 -21.76 22.58
CA VAL A 204 -12.42 -22.41 23.70
C VAL A 204 -11.94 -21.43 24.78
N SER A 205 -12.18 -20.12 24.60
CA SER A 205 -11.75 -19.09 25.55
C SER A 205 -12.70 -18.99 26.75
N SER A 206 -12.21 -18.40 27.84
CA SER A 206 -13.01 -18.09 29.05
C SER A 206 -13.51 -16.64 29.10
N LEU A 207 -13.47 -15.90 28.00
CA LEU A 207 -13.91 -14.51 27.93
C LEU A 207 -15.41 -14.40 28.16
N ALA A 208 -15.82 -13.43 28.96
CA ALA A 208 -17.24 -13.23 29.31
C ALA A 208 -18.11 -12.78 28.13
N ASP A 209 -17.52 -12.12 27.13
CA ASP A 209 -18.19 -11.57 25.95
C ASP A 209 -17.96 -12.45 24.69
N LYS A 210 -17.46 -13.69 24.85
CA LYS A 210 -17.09 -14.56 23.74
C LYS A 210 -18.23 -14.85 22.77
N GLU A 211 -19.46 -15.02 23.27
CA GLU A 211 -20.62 -15.34 22.44
C GLU A 211 -20.98 -14.19 21.50
N ALA A 212 -20.94 -12.96 21.99
CA ALA A 212 -21.18 -11.78 21.16
C ALA A 212 -20.07 -11.61 20.10
N ARG A 213 -18.82 -11.87 20.45
CA ARG A 213 -17.70 -11.83 19.51
C ARG A 213 -17.76 -12.93 18.48
N ILE A 214 -18.16 -14.13 18.85
CA ILE A 214 -18.36 -15.26 17.92
C ILE A 214 -19.46 -14.90 16.93
N ALA A 215 -20.62 -14.44 17.40
CA ALA A 215 -21.72 -14.04 16.52
C ALA A 215 -21.32 -12.92 15.54
N HIS A 216 -20.52 -11.95 16.00
CA HIS A 216 -19.98 -10.90 15.16
C HIS A 216 -19.05 -11.47 14.05
N LEU A 217 -18.13 -12.36 14.42
CA LEU A 217 -17.25 -13.02 13.43
C LEU A 217 -18.02 -13.90 12.44
N GLU A 218 -19.06 -14.60 12.88
CA GLU A 218 -19.91 -15.42 12.02
C GLU A 218 -20.62 -14.56 10.96
N ASN A 219 -21.19 -13.42 11.34
CA ASN A 219 -21.80 -12.49 10.40
C ASN A 219 -20.78 -11.95 9.37
N LEU A 220 -19.56 -11.64 9.82
CA LEU A 220 -18.51 -11.16 8.94
C LEU A 220 -18.00 -12.26 8.00
N ILE A 221 -17.89 -13.49 8.49
CA ILE A 221 -17.55 -14.66 7.67
C ILE A 221 -18.60 -14.88 6.59
N GLU A 222 -19.89 -14.86 6.95
CA GLU A 222 -21.00 -15.03 6.01
C GLU A 222 -20.97 -13.95 4.90
N GLU A 223 -20.74 -12.68 5.27
CA GLU A 223 -20.62 -11.59 4.29
C GLU A 223 -19.45 -11.83 3.33
N ILE A 224 -18.28 -12.23 3.84
CA ILE A 224 -17.09 -12.45 2.99
C ILE A 224 -17.25 -13.71 2.13
N GLU A 225 -17.89 -14.77 2.63
CA GLU A 225 -18.25 -15.95 1.83
C GLU A 225 -19.20 -15.60 0.69
N GLY A 226 -20.20 -14.74 0.95
CA GLY A 226 -21.09 -14.21 -0.08
C GLY A 226 -20.31 -13.47 -1.19
N ARG A 227 -19.40 -12.57 -0.82
CA ARG A 227 -18.51 -11.85 -1.76
C ARG A 227 -17.66 -12.80 -2.60
N LYS A 228 -17.14 -13.86 -1.98
CA LYS A 228 -16.34 -14.86 -2.67
C LYS A 228 -17.19 -15.64 -3.68
N GLY A 229 -18.40 -16.06 -3.31
CA GLY A 229 -19.34 -16.73 -4.20
C GLY A 229 -19.71 -15.86 -5.41
N GLU A 230 -20.01 -14.56 -5.19
CA GLU A 230 -20.27 -13.60 -6.27
C GLU A 230 -19.08 -13.47 -7.22
N TRP A 231 -17.86 -13.37 -6.69
CA TRP A 231 -16.66 -13.27 -7.51
C TRP A 231 -16.39 -14.53 -8.33
N GLU A 232 -16.56 -15.71 -7.75
CA GLU A 232 -16.41 -17.01 -8.44
C GLU A 232 -17.42 -17.16 -9.59
N HIS A 233 -18.66 -16.73 -9.39
CA HIS A 233 -19.70 -16.75 -10.45
C HIS A 233 -19.43 -15.72 -11.55
N GLY A 234 -18.89 -14.55 -11.21
CA GLY A 234 -18.59 -13.50 -12.18
C GLY A 234 -17.33 -13.74 -13.02
N ASN A 235 -16.39 -14.57 -12.55
CA ASN A 235 -15.14 -14.88 -13.24
C ASN A 235 -15.09 -16.33 -13.78
N GLY A 236 -16.18 -17.10 -13.63
CA GLY A 236 -16.31 -18.50 -14.08
C GLY A 236 -16.94 -18.65 -15.47
N THR A 237 -17.07 -17.57 -16.23
CA THR A 237 -17.51 -17.55 -17.64
C THR A 237 -16.35 -17.00 -18.54
#